data_f03a1c7cc7b48bcc831308b2446c5798
#
_entry.id   f03a1c7cc7b48bcc831308b2446c5798
#
_cell.length_a   1.000
_cell.length_b   1.000
_cell.length_c   1.000
_cell.angle_alpha   90.00
_cell.angle_beta   90.00
_cell.angle_gamma   90.00
#
_symmetry.space_group_name_H-M   'P 1'
#
loop_
_entity.id
_entity.type
_entity.pdbx_description
1 polymer ?
#
loop_
_entity_poly.entity_id
_entity_poly.type
_entity_poly.pdbx_seq_one_letter_code
_entity_poly.pdbx_strand_id
1 'polypeptide(L)'
;MKVTTIGRKVSLKDNFLQRVEERLAKLDKFFSDNAEATVTVTVEKKWQTVEIAIKDRKLQFRSEQSADSMEIALEDAVDNLEGQIIKNKEKIHRKFNGYAYFDDLAGVADDMDDYEVVRKKVFALQPQSVDDAILEMNMMGHTFFMFKDIVTEEINVVYKRKDGNYGLIETN
;
A
#
# COMPACT_ATOMS: atom_id res chain seq x y z
N MET A 1 16.39 -3.79 8.92
CA MET A 1 15.59 -3.85 7.65
C MET A 1 16.50 -3.57 6.47
N LYS A 2 16.32 -4.25 5.32
CA LYS A 2 17.08 -4.00 4.08
C LYS A 2 16.36 -2.94 3.25
N VAL A 3 17.06 -1.82 2.92
CA VAL A 3 16.48 -0.70 2.15
C VAL A 3 17.03 -0.71 0.72
N THR A 4 16.15 -0.54 -0.25
CA THR A 4 16.48 -0.36 -1.67
C THR A 4 15.79 0.90 -2.18
N THR A 5 16.55 1.83 -2.77
CA THR A 5 15.99 3.09 -3.30
C THR A 5 16.10 3.13 -4.82
N ILE A 6 15.01 3.48 -5.49
CA ILE A 6 14.87 3.50 -6.96
C ILE A 6 14.41 4.90 -7.40
N GLY A 7 15.17 5.54 -8.28
CA GLY A 7 14.75 6.77 -8.95
C GLY A 7 14.11 6.48 -10.31
N ARG A 8 12.86 6.86 -10.51
CA ARG A 8 12.19 6.82 -11.82
C ARG A 8 12.25 8.20 -12.46
N LYS A 9 12.95 8.32 -13.58
CA LYS A 9 13.18 9.58 -14.31
C LYS A 9 13.95 10.64 -13.49
N VAL A 10 14.65 10.24 -12.44
CA VAL A 10 15.45 11.10 -11.58
C VAL A 10 16.70 10.36 -11.09
N SER A 11 17.82 11.09 -11.03
CA SER A 11 19.04 10.62 -10.38
C SER A 11 19.03 11.07 -8.92
N LEU A 12 19.08 10.13 -8.00
CA LEU A 12 19.06 10.41 -6.57
C LEU A 12 20.47 10.74 -6.08
N LYS A 13 20.59 11.78 -5.26
CA LYS A 13 21.86 12.21 -4.68
C LYS A 13 22.11 11.48 -3.35
N ASP A 14 23.37 11.33 -2.99
CA ASP A 14 23.80 10.61 -1.78
C ASP A 14 23.16 11.18 -0.50
N ASN A 15 23.01 12.50 -0.40
CA ASN A 15 22.35 13.13 0.75
C ASN A 15 20.87 12.72 0.90
N PHE A 16 20.17 12.50 -0.22
CA PHE A 16 18.80 12.00 -0.17
C PHE A 16 18.76 10.52 0.21
N LEU A 17 19.68 9.71 -0.32
CA LEU A 17 19.79 8.28 0.03
C LEU A 17 20.05 8.11 1.53
N GLN A 18 20.98 8.89 2.09
CA GLN A 18 21.24 8.91 3.52
C GLN A 18 19.99 9.29 4.33
N ARG A 19 19.26 10.32 3.88
CA ARG A 19 18.00 10.74 4.53
C ARG A 19 16.93 9.64 4.50
N VAL A 20 16.82 8.89 3.41
CA VAL A 20 15.93 7.72 3.32
C VAL A 20 16.26 6.70 4.40
N GLU A 21 17.55 6.35 4.55
CA GLU A 21 18.01 5.40 5.58
C GLU A 21 17.71 5.91 6.98
N GLU A 22 18.03 7.18 7.28
CA GLU A 22 17.77 7.80 8.58
C GLU A 22 16.27 7.83 8.94
N ARG A 23 15.41 8.12 7.97
CA ARG A 23 13.96 8.18 8.20
C ARG A 23 13.34 6.79 8.36
N LEU A 24 13.75 5.84 7.54
CA LEU A 24 13.26 4.45 7.65
C LEU A 24 13.78 3.73 8.91
N ALA A 25 14.95 4.10 9.42
CA ALA A 25 15.48 3.56 10.67
C ALA A 25 14.51 3.78 11.86
N LYS A 26 13.69 4.84 11.84
CA LYS A 26 12.64 5.06 12.86
C LYS A 26 11.57 3.97 12.85
N LEU A 27 11.35 3.35 11.69
CA LEU A 27 10.36 2.28 11.52
C LEU A 27 10.94 0.90 11.83
N ASP A 28 12.27 0.73 11.94
CA ASP A 28 12.91 -0.57 12.21
C ASP A 28 12.35 -1.27 13.45
N LYS A 29 11.98 -0.49 14.45
CA LYS A 29 11.35 -0.97 15.68
C LYS A 29 10.05 -1.76 15.47
N PHE A 30 9.37 -1.56 14.34
CA PHE A 30 8.10 -2.22 14.03
C PHE A 30 8.26 -3.48 13.17
N PHE A 31 9.45 -3.73 12.64
CA PHE A 31 9.70 -4.78 11.65
C PHE A 31 10.77 -5.77 12.09
N SER A 32 10.79 -6.94 11.43
CA SER A 32 11.85 -7.92 11.65
C SER A 32 13.15 -7.53 10.93
N ASP A 33 14.27 -8.14 11.34
CA ASP A 33 15.56 -7.94 10.67
C ASP A 33 15.54 -8.34 9.19
N ASN A 34 14.63 -9.25 8.81
CA ASN A 34 14.46 -9.74 7.44
C ASN A 34 13.47 -8.88 6.60
N ALA A 35 12.95 -7.79 7.16
CA ALA A 35 12.07 -6.90 6.41
C ALA A 35 12.81 -6.21 5.24
N GLU A 36 12.11 -6.09 4.12
CA GLU A 36 12.61 -5.44 2.91
C GLU A 36 11.78 -4.18 2.62
N ALA A 37 12.45 -3.04 2.53
CA ALA A 37 11.85 -1.77 2.15
C ALA A 37 12.32 -1.35 0.76
N THR A 38 11.38 -0.99 -0.09
CA THR A 38 11.65 -0.38 -1.39
C THR A 38 11.10 1.03 -1.41
N VAL A 39 11.96 2.01 -1.67
CA VAL A 39 11.59 3.41 -1.82
C VAL A 39 11.70 3.79 -3.29
N THR A 40 10.59 4.16 -3.91
CA THR A 40 10.56 4.60 -5.30
C THR A 40 10.28 6.09 -5.37
N VAL A 41 11.16 6.84 -6.02
CA VAL A 41 10.99 8.29 -6.23
C VAL A 41 10.68 8.54 -7.70
N THR A 42 9.58 9.22 -7.96
CA THR A 42 9.17 9.62 -9.32
C THR A 42 9.02 11.14 -9.37
N VAL A 43 9.59 11.77 -10.41
CA VAL A 43 9.46 13.19 -10.63
C VAL A 43 8.65 13.43 -11.89
N GLU A 44 7.50 14.11 -11.74
CA GLU A 44 6.62 14.47 -12.83
C GLU A 44 6.23 15.95 -12.76
N LYS A 45 6.76 16.75 -13.68
CA LYS A 45 6.54 18.20 -13.74
C LYS A 45 6.93 18.90 -12.43
N LYS A 46 5.92 19.35 -11.64
CA LYS A 46 6.11 20.02 -10.36
C LYS A 46 6.07 19.07 -9.15
N TRP A 47 5.55 17.86 -9.33
CA TRP A 47 5.32 16.92 -8.24
C TRP A 47 6.44 15.90 -8.15
N GLN A 48 6.89 15.69 -6.94
CA GLN A 48 7.84 14.64 -6.59
C GLN A 48 7.12 13.65 -5.70
N THR A 49 6.96 12.43 -6.20
CA THR A 49 6.22 11.37 -5.52
C THR A 49 7.21 10.38 -4.91
N VAL A 50 7.04 10.10 -3.65
CA VAL A 50 7.77 9.05 -2.93
C VAL A 50 6.80 7.95 -2.56
N GLU A 51 7.06 6.75 -3.05
CA GLU A 51 6.38 5.53 -2.69
C GLU A 51 7.31 4.68 -1.81
N ILE A 52 6.83 4.28 -0.64
CA ILE A 52 7.52 3.36 0.25
C ILE A 52 6.70 2.08 0.34
N ALA A 53 7.30 0.95 -0.02
CA ALA A 53 6.71 -0.37 0.14
C ALA A 53 7.61 -1.19 1.08
N ILE A 54 7.06 -1.67 2.19
CA ILE A 54 7.77 -2.53 3.15
C ILE A 54 7.09 -3.89 3.18
N LYS A 55 7.88 -4.94 2.93
CA LYS A 55 7.45 -6.33 3.02
C LYS A 55 8.11 -6.98 4.23
N ASP A 56 7.30 -7.46 5.14
CA ASP A 56 7.75 -8.26 6.28
C ASP A 56 6.89 -9.50 6.43
N ARG A 57 7.49 -10.67 6.24
CA ARG A 57 6.81 -11.98 6.25
C ARG A 57 5.64 -12.02 5.24
N LYS A 58 4.39 -12.09 5.73
CA LYS A 58 3.16 -12.14 4.92
C LYS A 58 2.42 -10.81 4.86
N LEU A 59 2.95 -9.76 5.49
CA LEU A 59 2.37 -8.42 5.46
C LEU A 59 3.14 -7.53 4.49
N GLN A 60 2.39 -6.66 3.86
CA GLN A 60 2.90 -5.61 3.01
C GLN A 60 2.31 -4.28 3.45
N PHE A 61 3.18 -3.30 3.65
CA PHE A 61 2.86 -1.93 4.01
C PHE A 61 3.21 -1.03 2.85
N ARG A 62 2.36 -0.07 2.54
CA ARG A 62 2.60 0.86 1.45
C ARG A 62 2.10 2.25 1.81
N SER A 63 2.93 3.24 1.50
CA SER A 63 2.54 4.66 1.51
C SER A 63 3.07 5.32 0.26
N GLU A 64 2.27 6.20 -0.33
CA GLU A 64 2.62 7.00 -1.51
C GLU A 64 2.19 8.43 -1.24
N GLN A 65 3.15 9.36 -1.26
CA GLN A 65 2.91 10.78 -1.02
C GLN A 65 3.59 11.62 -2.10
N SER A 66 2.98 12.75 -2.41
CA SER A 66 3.47 13.68 -3.43
C SER A 66 3.56 15.09 -2.86
N ALA A 67 4.69 15.74 -3.07
CA ALA A 67 4.95 17.09 -2.61
C ALA A 67 5.79 17.88 -3.62
N ASP A 68 6.08 19.15 -3.33
CA ASP A 68 6.95 20.00 -4.14
C ASP A 68 8.42 19.57 -4.06
N SER A 69 8.81 18.82 -3.03
CA SER A 69 10.14 18.22 -2.90
C SER A 69 10.07 16.77 -2.45
N MET A 70 11.06 15.98 -2.86
CA MET A 70 11.15 14.57 -2.47
C MET A 70 11.40 14.38 -0.97
N GLU A 71 12.03 15.36 -0.32
CA GLU A 71 12.27 15.34 1.12
C GLU A 71 10.97 15.45 1.90
N ILE A 72 10.07 16.35 1.52
CA ILE A 72 8.74 16.51 2.13
C ILE A 72 7.91 15.26 1.86
N ALA A 73 7.86 14.81 0.59
CA ALA A 73 7.13 13.60 0.23
C ALA A 73 7.62 12.35 0.99
N LEU A 74 8.93 12.25 1.26
CA LEU A 74 9.51 11.18 2.07
C LEU A 74 9.03 11.25 3.53
N GLU A 75 9.06 12.44 4.14
CA GLU A 75 8.61 12.63 5.52
C GLU A 75 7.14 12.27 5.66
N ASP A 76 6.29 12.80 4.79
CA ASP A 76 4.84 12.51 4.78
C ASP A 76 4.57 11.00 4.57
N ALA A 77 5.36 10.35 3.71
CA ALA A 77 5.20 8.91 3.46
C ALA A 77 5.59 8.06 4.68
N VAL A 78 6.65 8.43 5.39
CA VAL A 78 7.10 7.75 6.63
C VAL A 78 6.08 7.96 7.75
N ASP A 79 5.63 9.20 7.97
CA ASP A 79 4.66 9.53 9.01
C ASP A 79 3.32 8.82 8.76
N ASN A 80 2.89 8.73 7.50
CA ASN A 80 1.69 7.99 7.12
C ASN A 80 1.84 6.49 7.42
N LEU A 81 2.99 5.88 7.11
CA LEU A 81 3.28 4.48 7.44
C LEU A 81 3.29 4.25 8.96
N GLU A 82 3.95 5.11 9.73
CA GLU A 82 3.97 5.01 11.19
C GLU A 82 2.54 5.08 11.75
N GLY A 83 1.73 6.03 11.28
CA GLY A 83 0.31 6.13 11.66
C GLY A 83 -0.50 4.88 11.32
N GLN A 84 -0.31 4.29 10.12
CA GLN A 84 -0.95 3.04 9.73
C GLN A 84 -0.55 1.86 10.63
N ILE A 85 0.74 1.76 10.98
CA ILE A 85 1.27 0.70 11.84
C ILE A 85 0.69 0.83 13.25
N ILE A 86 0.72 2.04 13.82
CA ILE A 86 0.19 2.31 15.17
C ILE A 86 -1.31 2.03 15.22
N LYS A 87 -2.08 2.50 14.24
CA LYS A 87 -3.52 2.27 14.16
C LYS A 87 -3.89 0.79 14.05
N ASN A 88 -3.04 -0.02 13.42
CA ASN A 88 -3.30 -1.45 13.22
C ASN A 88 -2.46 -2.35 14.12
N LYS A 89 -1.77 -1.80 15.13
CA LYS A 89 -0.78 -2.53 15.96
C LYS A 89 -1.31 -3.84 16.55
N GLU A 90 -2.51 -3.85 17.11
CA GLU A 90 -3.07 -5.05 17.72
C GLU A 90 -3.41 -6.14 16.70
N LYS A 91 -3.88 -5.75 15.51
CA LYS A 91 -4.14 -6.69 14.41
C LYS A 91 -2.84 -7.29 13.88
N ILE A 92 -1.78 -6.46 13.80
CA ILE A 92 -0.43 -6.88 13.42
C ILE A 92 0.13 -7.81 14.48
N HIS A 93 0.01 -7.45 15.77
CA HIS A 93 0.46 -8.26 16.91
C HIS A 93 -0.24 -9.63 16.95
N ARG A 94 -1.56 -9.67 16.84
CA ARG A 94 -2.32 -10.95 16.78
C ARG A 94 -1.88 -11.84 15.62
N LYS A 95 -1.47 -11.27 14.49
CA LYS A 95 -1.06 -12.03 13.30
C LYS A 95 0.36 -12.56 13.40
N PHE A 96 1.22 -11.92 14.18
CA PHE A 96 2.64 -12.25 14.29
C PHE A 96 3.06 -12.89 15.61
N ASN A 97 2.15 -13.16 16.54
CA ASN A 97 2.42 -13.82 17.83
C ASN A 97 3.86 -13.57 18.33
N GLY A 98 4.10 -12.48 19.07
CA GLY A 98 5.31 -12.36 19.87
C GLY A 98 6.36 -11.35 19.44
N TYR A 99 6.01 -10.22 18.85
CA TYR A 99 6.92 -9.06 18.86
C TYR A 99 6.80 -8.35 20.20
N ALA A 100 7.79 -8.52 21.06
CA ALA A 100 7.90 -7.87 22.38
C ALA A 100 7.84 -6.33 22.32
N TYR A 101 8.05 -5.75 21.16
CA TYR A 101 8.08 -4.30 20.97
C TYR A 101 6.69 -3.63 20.96
N PHE A 102 5.63 -4.38 20.68
CA PHE A 102 4.27 -3.81 20.70
C PHE A 102 3.68 -3.70 22.12
N ASP A 103 4.28 -4.38 23.11
CA ASP A 103 3.84 -4.30 24.51
C ASP A 103 4.16 -2.92 25.13
N ASP A 104 5.24 -2.26 24.70
CA ASP A 104 5.64 -0.93 25.20
C ASP A 104 4.75 0.22 24.66
N LEU A 105 3.95 -0.02 23.63
CA LEU A 105 3.03 0.97 23.04
C LEU A 105 1.61 0.95 23.65
N ALA A 106 1.42 0.27 24.77
CA ALA A 106 0.11 0.06 25.42
C ALA A 106 -0.64 1.34 25.88
N GLY A 107 -0.07 2.53 25.67
CA GLY A 107 -0.67 3.82 26.05
C GLY A 107 -1.40 4.58 24.94
N VAL A 108 -1.40 4.11 23.69
CA VAL A 108 -2.03 4.80 22.56
C VAL A 108 -3.22 3.97 22.09
N ALA A 109 -4.28 3.91 22.90
CA ALA A 109 -5.57 3.34 22.53
C ALA A 109 -6.49 4.50 22.11
N ASP A 110 -6.53 4.80 20.83
CA ASP A 110 -7.61 5.55 20.22
C ASP A 110 -8.45 4.63 19.36
N ASP A 111 -9.77 4.79 19.46
CA ASP A 111 -10.88 4.15 18.75
C ASP A 111 -10.51 3.15 17.67
N MET A 112 -10.43 1.89 18.06
CA MET A 112 -10.18 0.79 17.13
C MET A 112 -11.49 0.35 16.51
N ASP A 113 -11.74 0.79 15.29
CA ASP A 113 -12.75 0.18 14.43
C ASP A 113 -12.42 -1.31 14.24
N ASP A 114 -13.11 -2.16 14.97
CA ASP A 114 -13.03 -3.61 14.76
C ASP A 114 -13.74 -3.91 13.43
N TYR A 115 -12.95 -4.24 12.38
CA TYR A 115 -13.53 -4.54 11.08
C TYR A 115 -14.31 -5.83 11.13
N GLU A 116 -15.62 -5.74 11.23
CA GLU A 116 -16.54 -6.86 11.15
C GLU A 116 -17.01 -7.05 9.71
N VAL A 117 -17.07 -8.30 9.25
CA VAL A 117 -17.70 -8.64 7.96
C VAL A 117 -19.21 -8.65 8.18
N VAL A 118 -19.82 -7.48 8.16
CA VAL A 118 -21.27 -7.30 8.38
C VAL A 118 -22.15 -7.83 7.26
N ARG A 119 -21.58 -8.13 6.08
CA ARG A 119 -22.32 -8.64 4.93
C ARG A 119 -21.49 -9.56 4.06
N LYS A 120 -22.00 -10.75 3.75
CA LYS A 120 -21.46 -11.68 2.77
C LYS A 120 -22.39 -11.73 1.56
N LYS A 121 -21.84 -11.53 0.36
CA LYS A 121 -22.56 -11.74 -0.92
C LYS A 121 -21.90 -12.88 -1.67
N VAL A 122 -22.69 -13.73 -2.31
CA VAL A 122 -22.23 -14.79 -3.20
C VAL A 122 -22.92 -14.58 -4.55
N PHE A 123 -22.15 -14.54 -5.62
CA PHE A 123 -22.66 -14.41 -6.98
C PHE A 123 -21.82 -15.26 -7.93
N ALA A 124 -22.41 -15.68 -9.02
CA ALA A 124 -21.70 -16.40 -10.08
C ALA A 124 -21.04 -15.38 -11.02
N LEU A 125 -19.77 -15.59 -11.31
CA LEU A 125 -19.05 -14.78 -12.29
C LEU A 125 -19.41 -15.27 -13.69
N GLN A 126 -19.86 -14.36 -14.55
CA GLN A 126 -20.06 -14.62 -15.97
C GLN A 126 -18.76 -14.27 -16.72
N PRO A 127 -18.37 -15.08 -17.74
CA PRO A 127 -17.28 -14.71 -18.62
C PRO A 127 -17.63 -13.45 -19.41
N GLN A 128 -16.76 -12.44 -19.38
CA GLN A 128 -16.97 -11.17 -20.09
C GLN A 128 -15.63 -10.49 -20.38
N SER A 129 -15.66 -9.49 -21.27
CA SER A 129 -14.48 -8.70 -21.59
C SER A 129 -14.18 -7.65 -20.50
N VAL A 130 -12.96 -7.11 -20.51
CA VAL A 130 -12.57 -6.01 -19.61
C VAL A 130 -13.49 -4.79 -19.81
N ASP A 131 -13.84 -4.47 -21.05
CA ASP A 131 -14.69 -3.32 -21.37
C ASP A 131 -16.11 -3.50 -20.85
N ASP A 132 -16.67 -4.70 -20.98
CA ASP A 132 -17.99 -5.03 -20.43
C ASP A 132 -17.99 -4.97 -18.90
N ALA A 133 -16.92 -5.47 -18.27
CA ALA A 133 -16.77 -5.40 -16.82
C ALA A 133 -16.68 -3.96 -16.30
N ILE A 134 -15.98 -3.07 -17.03
CA ILE A 134 -15.93 -1.64 -16.72
C ILE A 134 -17.31 -1.01 -16.87
N LEU A 135 -18.03 -1.34 -17.94
CA LEU A 135 -19.39 -0.83 -18.18
C LEU A 135 -20.34 -1.26 -17.06
N GLU A 136 -20.35 -2.54 -16.71
CA GLU A 136 -21.20 -3.08 -15.64
C GLU A 136 -20.87 -2.47 -14.30
N MET A 137 -19.57 -2.32 -13.97
CA MET A 137 -19.12 -1.62 -12.76
C MET A 137 -19.70 -0.22 -12.66
N ASN A 138 -19.64 0.55 -13.76
CA ASN A 138 -20.17 1.92 -13.80
C ASN A 138 -21.69 1.95 -13.68
N MET A 139 -22.42 1.06 -14.36
CA MET A 139 -23.87 0.96 -14.28
C MET A 139 -24.37 0.62 -12.88
N MET A 140 -23.62 -0.22 -12.15
CA MET A 140 -23.92 -0.57 -10.75
C MET A 140 -23.47 0.50 -9.74
N GLY A 141 -22.74 1.54 -10.17
CA GLY A 141 -22.18 2.57 -9.28
C GLY A 141 -21.08 2.04 -8.35
N HIS A 142 -20.41 0.98 -8.75
CA HIS A 142 -19.31 0.38 -7.98
C HIS A 142 -17.98 1.05 -8.32
N THR A 143 -17.03 0.98 -7.39
CA THR A 143 -15.66 1.47 -7.58
C THR A 143 -14.68 0.35 -7.96
N PHE A 144 -15.09 -0.89 -7.85
CA PHE A 144 -14.38 -2.08 -8.31
C PHE A 144 -15.39 -3.16 -8.74
N PHE A 145 -14.94 -4.06 -9.61
CA PHE A 145 -15.76 -5.16 -10.11
C PHE A 145 -14.89 -6.38 -10.41
N MET A 146 -15.31 -7.54 -9.93
CA MET A 146 -14.64 -8.81 -10.15
C MET A 146 -15.37 -9.58 -11.23
N PHE A 147 -14.65 -10.09 -12.22
CA PHE A 147 -15.21 -10.81 -13.35
C PHE A 147 -14.32 -11.98 -13.76
N LYS A 148 -14.85 -12.88 -14.56
CA LYS A 148 -14.09 -13.93 -15.24
C LYS A 148 -13.75 -13.42 -16.65
N ASP A 149 -12.47 -13.33 -16.99
CA ASP A 149 -12.08 -12.91 -18.34
C ASP A 149 -12.48 -13.96 -19.38
N ILE A 150 -13.06 -13.51 -20.49
CA ILE A 150 -13.58 -14.41 -21.52
C ILE A 150 -12.46 -15.09 -22.34
N VAL A 151 -11.26 -14.52 -22.35
CA VAL A 151 -10.12 -15.03 -23.12
C VAL A 151 -9.24 -15.95 -22.28
N THR A 152 -8.87 -15.49 -21.07
CA THR A 152 -7.96 -16.23 -20.18
C THR A 152 -8.68 -17.22 -19.28
N GLU A 153 -9.99 -17.06 -19.12
CA GLU A 153 -10.83 -17.76 -18.14
C GLU A 153 -10.43 -17.52 -16.67
N GLU A 154 -9.55 -16.59 -16.41
CA GLU A 154 -9.07 -16.22 -15.07
C GLU A 154 -9.96 -15.17 -14.42
N ILE A 155 -9.89 -15.11 -13.09
CA ILE A 155 -10.65 -14.12 -12.32
C ILE A 155 -9.84 -12.85 -12.22
N ASN A 156 -10.35 -11.76 -12.79
CA ASN A 156 -9.70 -10.45 -12.80
C ASN A 156 -10.55 -9.42 -12.05
N VAL A 157 -9.94 -8.29 -11.71
CA VAL A 157 -10.63 -7.18 -11.05
C VAL A 157 -10.36 -5.88 -11.79
N VAL A 158 -11.40 -5.19 -12.24
CA VAL A 158 -11.32 -3.81 -12.69
C VAL A 158 -11.66 -2.87 -11.54
N TYR A 159 -10.99 -1.72 -11.47
CA TYR A 159 -11.25 -0.71 -10.44
C TYR A 159 -11.07 0.71 -10.97
N LYS A 160 -11.83 1.65 -10.38
CA LYS A 160 -11.74 3.07 -10.71
C LYS A 160 -10.58 3.72 -9.96
N ARG A 161 -9.70 4.39 -10.68
CA ARG A 161 -8.56 5.13 -10.14
C ARG A 161 -8.99 6.54 -9.70
N LYS A 162 -8.20 7.17 -8.83
CA LYS A 162 -8.43 8.55 -8.37
C LYS A 162 -8.30 9.58 -9.51
N ASP A 163 -7.53 9.26 -10.56
CA ASP A 163 -7.34 10.10 -11.75
C ASP A 163 -8.48 10.00 -12.77
N GLY A 164 -9.52 9.21 -12.47
CA GLY A 164 -10.68 8.98 -13.33
C GLY A 164 -10.52 7.85 -14.34
N ASN A 165 -9.34 7.30 -14.50
CA ASN A 165 -9.05 6.14 -15.34
C ASN A 165 -9.41 4.82 -14.61
N TYR A 166 -9.22 3.70 -15.29
CA TYR A 166 -9.45 2.36 -14.75
C TYR A 166 -8.13 1.61 -14.61
N GLY A 167 -8.07 0.72 -13.62
CA GLY A 167 -6.98 -0.24 -13.46
C GLY A 167 -7.52 -1.66 -13.56
N LEU A 168 -6.68 -2.57 -14.07
CA LEU A 168 -6.94 -4.00 -14.13
C LEU A 168 -5.96 -4.71 -13.19
N ILE A 169 -6.47 -5.62 -12.39
CA ILE A 169 -5.70 -6.57 -11.58
C ILE A 169 -5.96 -7.94 -12.16
N GLU A 170 -4.91 -8.58 -12.65
CA GLU A 170 -4.94 -9.93 -13.21
C GLU A 170 -4.43 -10.92 -12.15
N THR A 171 -5.01 -12.12 -12.13
CA THR A 171 -4.51 -13.25 -11.34
C THR A 171 -3.65 -14.13 -12.24
N ASN A 172 -2.52 -14.59 -11.72
CA ASN A 172 -1.64 -15.58 -12.37
C ASN A 172 -1.89 -16.96 -11.79
#